data_8702ee2ab82b7fbdc1e0624138a75921
#
_entry.id   8702ee2ab82b7fbdc1e0624138a75921
#
_cell.length_a   1.000
_cell.length_b   1.000
_cell.length_c   1.000
_cell.angle_alpha   90.00
_cell.angle_beta   90.00
_cell.angle_gamma   90.00
#
_symmetry.space_group_name_H-M   'P 1'
#
loop_
_entity.id
_entity.type
_entity.pdbx_description
1 polymer ?
#
loop_
_entity_poly.entity_id
_entity_poly.type
_entity_poly.pdbx_seq_one_letter_code
_entity_poly.pdbx_strand_id
1 'polypeptide(L)'
;MSSGCNCPVTQPGPTLASTCGGSAFMLFMGLLEVFIRSQCDIEDPCGRPANRALPDTEYDFIVVGGGTAGSVVASRLSEVPQWKVLLIEAGGDEPTGTQVPSMFLNFLGSSIDWGYNTEPEEMACLSSPERRCNWPRGKVLGGTSVMNGMMYMRGSRHDFDSWAKMGNPGWSYQDVLPYFLKSEDNHQATIMDAGYHGVGGPLPVGQFPYHPPLSHAILQAGLELGYQVRDLNGALHTGFAIAQTMSKNGSRFSSARAFLRPAKDRANLHVMLNSTVTRVLIDPKKKAAYGVEVYSGTDGRTISINARHEVIVSGGAVASPQLLLLSGIGPKEDLRSVGVPVVHDLPGVGRNLHNHVAFFVNFRINDTSTTPLNWATAMEYLLFRDGLMSGTGISEVTAVLPSKYVNPADDNPDLQFFFGGYLADCAKTGQVGEKSGSGEGDARRVVNMIPAVLHPKSRGQLKLKSSDPLAHPAIYARYLSHPDDVAVLVDGIKIAIRMSETPALRKYGMELDRTPTMGCEDLEFGCDAYWECAVRRNTGPENHQAGSCRMGPPSDPGAVVDAELRVHGIDRLRVVDASVMPAVTSGNTNAPVVMIAEKASDMIKARWVGRKPWSK
;
A
#
# COMPACT_ATOMS: atom_id res chain seq x y z
N MET A 1 -13.87 29.36 16.81
CA MET A 1 -14.97 28.48 17.29
C MET A 1 -15.41 27.67 16.09
N SER A 2 -15.07 26.36 16.05
CA SER A 2 -15.48 25.49 14.97
C SER A 2 -17.00 25.30 15.04
N SER A 3 -17.70 25.63 13.95
CA SER A 3 -19.08 25.19 13.75
C SER A 3 -19.08 23.66 13.89
N GLY A 4 -19.86 23.12 14.83
CA GLY A 4 -19.98 21.69 15.02
C GLY A 4 -20.35 20.98 13.70
N CYS A 5 -19.89 19.76 13.51
CA CYS A 5 -20.26 18.97 12.33
C CYS A 5 -21.76 18.76 12.30
N ASN A 6 -22.41 19.19 11.24
CA ASN A 6 -23.89 19.07 11.10
C ASN A 6 -24.36 17.67 10.69
N CYS A 7 -23.43 16.78 10.33
CA CYS A 7 -23.75 15.43 9.94
C CYS A 7 -23.44 14.45 11.08
N PRO A 8 -24.29 13.42 11.30
CA PRO A 8 -24.07 12.46 12.37
C PRO A 8 -22.82 11.60 12.08
N VAL A 9 -21.99 11.38 13.09
CA VAL A 9 -20.88 10.43 13.04
C VAL A 9 -21.44 9.03 13.25
N THR A 10 -21.39 8.18 12.24
CA THR A 10 -22.10 6.88 12.24
C THR A 10 -21.20 5.66 12.30
N GLN A 11 -19.86 5.81 12.36
CA GLN A 11 -18.96 4.67 12.19
C GLN A 11 -18.24 4.29 13.48
N PRO A 12 -18.52 3.09 14.05
CA PRO A 12 -17.63 2.44 14.99
C PRO A 12 -16.45 1.85 14.20
N GLY A 13 -15.23 2.27 14.50
CA GLY A 13 -13.99 1.70 13.97
C GLY A 13 -13.14 1.14 15.11
N PRO A 14 -11.99 0.51 14.81
CA PRO A 14 -11.04 0.16 15.83
C PRO A 14 -10.63 1.42 16.60
N THR A 15 -10.55 1.29 17.93
CA THR A 15 -10.24 2.41 18.81
C THR A 15 -8.73 2.58 18.94
N LEU A 16 -8.27 3.81 19.19
CA LEU A 16 -6.87 4.09 19.51
C LEU A 16 -6.48 3.63 20.92
N ALA A 17 -7.45 3.26 21.75
CA ALA A 17 -7.23 2.94 23.16
C ALA A 17 -6.24 1.77 23.38
N SER A 18 -6.15 0.82 22.45
CA SER A 18 -5.25 -0.34 22.54
C SER A 18 -3.84 -0.12 22.01
N THR A 19 -3.52 1.09 21.58
CA THR A 19 -2.28 1.41 20.86
C THR A 19 -1.00 1.18 21.68
N CYS A 20 -1.04 1.53 22.96
CA CYS A 20 0.08 1.38 23.88
C CYS A 20 -0.38 0.65 25.13
N GLY A 21 0.47 -0.18 25.73
CA GLY A 21 0.16 -0.88 26.97
C GLY A 21 0.01 0.06 28.18
N GLY A 22 -0.82 -0.33 29.15
CA GLY A 22 -1.03 0.40 30.41
C GLY A 22 -2.36 1.15 30.48
N SER A 23 -3.10 0.95 31.61
CA SER A 23 -4.47 1.46 31.75
C SER A 23 -4.58 3.00 31.72
N ALA A 24 -3.61 3.71 32.28
CA ALA A 24 -3.59 5.18 32.28
C ALA A 24 -3.36 5.74 30.86
N PHE A 25 -2.49 5.12 30.09
CA PHE A 25 -2.25 5.53 28.70
C PHE A 25 -3.42 5.19 27.79
N MET A 26 -4.13 4.08 28.03
CA MET A 26 -5.37 3.75 27.32
C MET A 26 -6.45 4.83 27.52
N LEU A 27 -6.55 5.41 28.72
CA LEU A 27 -7.47 6.52 28.97
C LEU A 27 -7.06 7.78 28.16
N PHE A 28 -5.77 8.12 28.14
CA PHE A 28 -5.25 9.20 27.29
C PHE A 28 -5.61 8.98 25.82
N MET A 29 -5.33 7.81 25.28
CA MET A 29 -5.63 7.47 23.90
C MET A 29 -7.13 7.50 23.58
N GLY A 30 -7.97 7.05 24.51
CA GLY A 30 -9.43 7.10 24.37
C GLY A 30 -9.96 8.54 24.33
N LEU A 31 -9.45 9.41 25.21
CA LEU A 31 -9.79 10.83 25.20
C LEU A 31 -9.26 11.54 23.94
N LEU A 32 -8.03 11.24 23.53
CA LEU A 32 -7.46 11.77 22.29
C LEU A 32 -8.33 11.40 21.08
N GLU A 33 -8.83 10.17 21.01
CA GLU A 33 -9.74 9.75 19.94
C GLU A 33 -11.04 10.57 19.94
N VAL A 34 -11.63 10.83 21.10
CA VAL A 34 -12.82 11.69 21.21
C VAL A 34 -12.54 13.10 20.67
N PHE A 35 -11.37 13.67 21.01
CA PHE A 35 -10.98 14.99 20.50
C PHE A 35 -10.72 14.97 18.98
N ILE A 36 -10.08 13.93 18.44
CA ILE A 36 -9.87 13.75 17.00
C ILE A 36 -11.22 13.68 16.27
N ARG A 37 -12.17 12.88 16.77
CA ARG A 37 -13.53 12.76 16.21
C ARG A 37 -14.34 14.05 16.27
N SER A 38 -14.04 14.92 17.23
CA SER A 38 -14.69 16.25 17.31
C SER A 38 -14.18 17.26 16.26
N GLN A 39 -13.09 16.93 15.56
CA GLN A 39 -12.52 17.78 14.50
C GLN A 39 -13.23 17.49 13.18
N CYS A 40 -14.05 18.42 12.70
CA CYS A 40 -14.86 18.23 11.49
C CYS A 40 -14.01 18.07 10.21
N ASP A 41 -12.83 18.67 10.15
CA ASP A 41 -11.91 18.54 9.02
C ASP A 41 -11.24 17.14 8.94
N ILE A 42 -11.03 16.49 10.09
CA ILE A 42 -10.49 15.13 10.19
C ILE A 42 -11.61 14.10 9.98
N GLU A 43 -12.71 14.24 10.71
CA GLU A 43 -13.85 13.31 10.64
C GLU A 43 -14.53 13.38 9.27
N ASP A 44 -14.71 14.59 8.73
CA ASP A 44 -15.39 14.84 7.45
C ASP A 44 -16.70 14.03 7.29
N PRO A 45 -17.64 14.10 8.26
CA PRO A 45 -18.81 13.21 8.27
C PRO A 45 -19.76 13.48 7.12
N CYS A 46 -19.84 14.72 6.64
CA CYS A 46 -20.66 15.11 5.49
C CYS A 46 -20.01 14.80 4.14
N GLY A 47 -18.70 14.54 4.09
CA GLY A 47 -17.96 14.21 2.87
C GLY A 47 -18.04 12.74 2.49
N ARG A 48 -18.52 11.88 3.37
CA ARG A 48 -18.52 10.43 3.17
C ARG A 48 -19.59 9.97 2.19
N PRO A 49 -19.31 9.02 1.26
CA PRO A 49 -20.32 8.45 0.39
C PRO A 49 -21.35 7.64 1.20
N ALA A 50 -22.62 7.75 0.83
CA ALA A 50 -23.68 6.99 1.48
C ALA A 50 -23.57 5.49 1.18
N ASN A 51 -23.67 4.65 2.23
CA ASN A 51 -23.74 3.20 2.05
C ASN A 51 -25.09 2.78 1.47
N ARG A 52 -25.06 2.06 0.34
CA ARG A 52 -26.25 1.51 -0.30
C ARG A 52 -26.42 0.04 0.09
N ALA A 53 -27.03 -0.20 1.23
CA ALA A 53 -27.24 -1.55 1.77
C ALA A 53 -28.14 -2.44 0.86
N LEU A 54 -29.06 -1.84 0.10
CA LEU A 54 -29.92 -2.53 -0.88
C LEU A 54 -29.57 -2.01 -2.27
N PRO A 55 -28.71 -2.71 -3.01
CA PRO A 55 -28.35 -2.31 -4.37
C PRO A 55 -29.50 -2.58 -5.33
N ASP A 56 -29.45 -1.95 -6.50
CA ASP A 56 -30.33 -2.31 -7.59
C ASP A 56 -29.90 -3.65 -8.20
N THR A 57 -30.78 -4.29 -8.95
CA THR A 57 -30.52 -5.62 -9.52
C THR A 57 -29.54 -5.60 -10.70
N GLU A 58 -29.32 -4.41 -11.28
CA GLU A 58 -28.49 -4.25 -12.47
C GLU A 58 -27.76 -2.90 -12.52
N TYR A 59 -26.51 -2.92 -12.96
CA TYR A 59 -25.64 -1.77 -13.18
C TYR A 59 -24.98 -1.84 -14.54
N ASP A 60 -24.44 -0.73 -15.04
CA ASP A 60 -23.61 -0.74 -16.23
C ASP A 60 -22.23 -1.32 -15.91
N PHE A 61 -21.65 -0.88 -14.80
CA PHE A 61 -20.36 -1.36 -14.32
C PHE A 61 -20.44 -1.77 -12.85
N ILE A 62 -19.77 -2.85 -12.51
CA ILE A 62 -19.56 -3.28 -11.11
C ILE A 62 -18.06 -3.29 -10.85
N VAL A 63 -17.62 -2.48 -9.87
CA VAL A 63 -16.24 -2.42 -9.38
C VAL A 63 -16.16 -3.19 -8.08
N VAL A 64 -15.32 -4.22 -8.04
CA VAL A 64 -15.15 -5.13 -6.91
C VAL A 64 -13.89 -4.78 -6.14
N GLY A 65 -14.06 -4.30 -4.92
CA GLY A 65 -13.00 -3.78 -4.05
C GLY A 65 -12.89 -2.26 -4.08
N GLY A 66 -13.20 -1.62 -2.96
CA GLY A 66 -13.13 -0.17 -2.76
C GLY A 66 -11.74 0.33 -2.33
N GLY A 67 -10.66 -0.40 -2.68
CA GLY A 67 -9.29 -0.02 -2.40
C GLY A 67 -8.77 1.12 -3.28
N THR A 68 -7.45 1.29 -3.37
CA THR A 68 -6.81 2.36 -4.15
C THR A 68 -7.33 2.41 -5.59
N ALA A 69 -7.26 1.31 -6.32
CA ALA A 69 -7.68 1.26 -7.72
C ALA A 69 -9.19 1.40 -7.89
N GLY A 70 -9.97 0.65 -7.10
CA GLY A 70 -11.43 0.66 -7.23
C GLY A 70 -12.05 2.01 -6.92
N SER A 71 -11.48 2.76 -5.97
CA SER A 71 -11.90 4.15 -5.69
C SER A 71 -11.72 5.06 -6.91
N VAL A 72 -10.59 4.94 -7.60
CA VAL A 72 -10.31 5.70 -8.84
C VAL A 72 -11.28 5.28 -9.94
N VAL A 73 -11.37 3.98 -10.23
CA VAL A 73 -12.22 3.46 -11.33
C VAL A 73 -13.67 3.85 -11.13
N ALA A 74 -14.23 3.63 -9.94
CA ALA A 74 -15.64 3.96 -9.65
C ALA A 74 -15.91 5.47 -9.80
N SER A 75 -15.00 6.31 -9.30
CA SER A 75 -15.09 7.76 -9.47
C SER A 75 -15.02 8.16 -10.94
N ARG A 76 -14.07 7.63 -11.71
CA ARG A 76 -13.89 8.01 -13.11
C ARG A 76 -15.00 7.50 -14.02
N LEU A 77 -15.53 6.31 -13.81
CA LEU A 77 -16.64 5.79 -14.60
C LEU A 77 -17.96 6.54 -14.31
N SER A 78 -18.17 6.97 -13.07
CA SER A 78 -19.35 7.76 -12.69
C SER A 78 -19.33 9.21 -13.20
N GLU A 79 -18.23 9.67 -13.82
CA GLU A 79 -18.20 10.94 -14.57
C GLU A 79 -19.08 10.91 -15.82
N VAL A 80 -19.46 9.73 -16.32
CA VAL A 80 -20.38 9.55 -17.43
C VAL A 80 -21.81 9.42 -16.86
N PRO A 81 -22.67 10.43 -16.95
CA PRO A 81 -23.95 10.45 -16.24
C PRO A 81 -24.92 9.33 -16.64
N GLN A 82 -24.75 8.77 -17.85
CA GLN A 82 -25.58 7.69 -18.39
C GLN A 82 -25.21 6.31 -17.81
N TRP A 83 -24.07 6.18 -17.17
CA TRP A 83 -23.58 4.92 -16.62
C TRP A 83 -23.88 4.80 -15.13
N LYS A 84 -24.55 3.74 -14.76
CA LYS A 84 -24.81 3.38 -13.38
C LYS A 84 -23.67 2.48 -12.85
N VAL A 85 -22.94 2.97 -11.88
CA VAL A 85 -21.74 2.32 -11.34
C VAL A 85 -21.99 1.85 -9.91
N LEU A 86 -21.68 0.58 -9.62
CA LEU A 86 -21.68 0.03 -8.28
C LEU A 86 -20.24 -0.26 -7.85
N LEU A 87 -19.84 0.28 -6.71
CA LEU A 87 -18.62 -0.08 -5.99
C LEU A 87 -18.97 -0.96 -4.80
N ILE A 88 -18.33 -2.13 -4.67
CA ILE A 88 -18.57 -3.09 -3.57
C ILE A 88 -17.28 -3.21 -2.75
N GLU A 89 -17.38 -3.00 -1.43
CA GLU A 89 -16.26 -3.11 -0.51
C GLU A 89 -16.60 -4.07 0.64
N ALA A 90 -15.65 -4.96 0.96
CA ALA A 90 -15.81 -5.96 2.01
C ALA A 90 -15.79 -5.35 3.42
N GLY A 91 -15.07 -4.25 3.59
CA GLY A 91 -15.00 -3.51 4.85
C GLY A 91 -16.02 -2.39 4.97
N GLY A 92 -15.97 -1.71 6.10
CA GLY A 92 -16.74 -0.49 6.37
C GLY A 92 -16.05 0.76 5.82
N ASP A 93 -16.54 1.93 6.23
CA ASP A 93 -15.89 3.21 5.93
C ASP A 93 -14.63 3.42 6.80
N GLU A 94 -13.77 4.34 6.38
CA GLU A 94 -12.47 4.59 7.05
C GLU A 94 -12.66 5.23 8.44
N PRO A 95 -12.06 4.64 9.51
CA PRO A 95 -12.13 5.21 10.85
C PRO A 95 -11.37 6.53 10.93
N THR A 96 -11.85 7.46 11.76
CA THR A 96 -11.26 8.81 11.91
C THR A 96 -9.79 8.78 12.32
N GLY A 97 -9.43 7.89 13.25
CA GLY A 97 -8.05 7.77 13.70
C GLY A 97 -7.04 7.46 12.59
N THR A 98 -7.49 6.85 11.48
CA THR A 98 -6.62 6.57 10.32
C THR A 98 -6.14 7.83 9.61
N GLN A 99 -6.82 8.95 9.82
CA GLN A 99 -6.44 10.25 9.24
C GLN A 99 -5.20 10.85 9.90
N VAL A 100 -4.87 10.43 11.12
CA VAL A 100 -3.70 10.91 11.87
C VAL A 100 -2.47 10.10 11.45
N PRO A 101 -1.44 10.74 10.84
CA PRO A 101 -0.29 10.04 10.27
C PRO A 101 0.44 9.12 11.25
N SER A 102 0.71 9.59 12.46
CA SER A 102 1.44 8.83 13.48
C SER A 102 0.72 7.55 13.94
N MET A 103 -0.59 7.44 13.69
CA MET A 103 -1.40 6.31 14.16
C MET A 103 -1.50 5.15 13.17
N PHE A 104 -0.81 5.21 12.02
CA PHE A 104 -1.01 4.23 10.95
C PHE A 104 -0.67 2.78 11.37
N LEU A 105 0.36 2.58 12.21
CA LEU A 105 0.76 1.25 12.68
C LEU A 105 -0.30 0.60 13.60
N ASN A 106 -1.15 1.40 14.25
CA ASN A 106 -2.17 0.91 15.17
C ASN A 106 -3.31 0.16 14.49
N PHE A 107 -3.43 0.33 13.19
CA PHE A 107 -4.47 -0.32 12.39
C PHE A 107 -4.02 -1.65 11.80
N LEU A 108 -2.73 -1.97 11.85
CA LEU A 108 -2.21 -3.29 11.47
C LEU A 108 -2.69 -4.34 12.47
N GLY A 109 -3.30 -5.43 11.97
CA GLY A 109 -3.91 -6.47 12.81
C GLY A 109 -5.24 -6.08 13.48
N SER A 110 -5.79 -4.90 13.17
CA SER A 110 -7.11 -4.45 13.66
C SER A 110 -8.27 -5.01 12.82
N SER A 111 -9.52 -4.64 13.18
CA SER A 111 -10.73 -5.07 12.44
C SER A 111 -10.82 -4.54 11.00
N ILE A 112 -10.02 -3.52 10.65
CA ILE A 112 -9.91 -3.01 9.27
C ILE A 112 -8.75 -3.64 8.49
N ASP A 113 -8.12 -4.66 9.03
CA ASP A 113 -7.07 -5.46 8.39
C ASP A 113 -7.60 -6.85 8.03
N TRP A 114 -7.32 -7.33 6.82
CA TRP A 114 -7.59 -8.71 6.45
C TRP A 114 -6.82 -9.73 7.30
N GLY A 115 -5.67 -9.33 7.87
CA GLY A 115 -4.84 -10.19 8.72
C GLY A 115 -4.27 -11.41 7.97
N TYR A 116 -3.87 -11.23 6.71
CA TYR A 116 -3.25 -12.32 5.95
C TYR A 116 -1.89 -12.71 6.52
N ASN A 117 -1.56 -13.99 6.43
CA ASN A 117 -0.24 -14.54 6.71
C ASN A 117 0.19 -15.45 5.56
N THR A 118 1.50 -15.53 5.32
CA THR A 118 2.02 -16.52 4.37
C THR A 118 1.86 -17.93 4.91
N GLU A 119 1.95 -18.94 4.06
CA GLU A 119 2.30 -20.28 4.51
C GLU A 119 3.74 -20.26 5.08
N PRO A 120 4.13 -21.27 5.89
CA PRO A 120 5.48 -21.27 6.48
C PRO A 120 6.57 -21.10 5.42
N GLU A 121 7.44 -20.11 5.63
CA GLU A 121 8.56 -19.83 4.72
C GLU A 121 9.78 -20.70 5.05
N GLU A 122 10.51 -21.10 4.00
CA GLU A 122 11.72 -21.91 4.15
C GLU A 122 12.98 -21.05 4.26
N MET A 123 13.00 -19.87 3.60
CA MET A 123 14.18 -19.04 3.41
C MET A 123 14.04 -17.63 4.00
N ALA A 124 12.90 -17.31 4.62
CA ALA A 124 12.57 -15.99 5.12
C ALA A 124 11.70 -16.08 6.39
N CYS A 125 11.57 -14.99 7.14
CA CYS A 125 10.74 -14.91 8.35
C CYS A 125 11.00 -16.05 9.37
N LEU A 126 12.23 -16.57 9.43
CA LEU A 126 12.55 -17.78 10.21
C LEU A 126 12.43 -17.58 11.71
N SER A 127 12.48 -16.32 12.22
CA SER A 127 12.23 -15.98 13.62
C SER A 127 10.77 -15.61 13.90
N SER A 128 9.93 -15.51 12.88
CA SER A 128 8.50 -15.21 13.04
C SER A 128 7.74 -16.44 13.56
N PRO A 129 6.61 -16.24 14.27
CA PRO A 129 5.74 -17.35 14.71
C PRO A 129 5.40 -18.28 13.54
N GLU A 130 5.59 -19.59 13.73
CA GLU A 130 5.36 -20.61 12.69
C GLU A 130 6.12 -20.35 11.37
N ARG A 131 7.14 -19.49 11.36
CA ARG A 131 7.87 -19.01 10.17
C ARG A 131 6.94 -18.37 9.11
N ARG A 132 5.89 -17.69 9.54
CA ARG A 132 4.93 -17.00 8.67
C ARG A 132 5.21 -15.50 8.67
N CYS A 133 5.27 -14.93 7.48
CA CYS A 133 5.33 -13.48 7.34
C CYS A 133 3.91 -12.90 7.45
N ASN A 134 3.76 -11.85 8.25
CA ASN A 134 2.52 -11.11 8.37
C ASN A 134 2.29 -10.20 7.14
N TRP A 135 1.07 -10.19 6.60
CA TRP A 135 0.69 -9.43 5.40
C TRP A 135 -0.55 -8.56 5.65
N PRO A 136 -0.42 -7.45 6.36
CA PRO A 136 -1.54 -6.55 6.58
C PRO A 136 -2.07 -5.97 5.26
N ARG A 137 -3.40 -6.02 5.07
CA ARG A 137 -4.12 -5.45 3.91
C ARG A 137 -5.41 -4.79 4.38
N GLY A 138 -5.68 -3.58 3.92
CA GLY A 138 -6.89 -2.87 4.32
C GLY A 138 -8.18 -3.57 3.88
N LYS A 139 -9.06 -3.84 4.86
CA LYS A 139 -10.45 -4.28 4.71
C LYS A 139 -11.35 -3.10 5.09
N VAL A 140 -11.35 -2.10 4.24
CA VAL A 140 -11.95 -0.79 4.53
C VAL A 140 -12.08 0.00 3.22
N LEU A 141 -13.06 0.89 3.11
CA LEU A 141 -13.17 1.79 1.97
C LEU A 141 -11.92 2.67 1.85
N GLY A 142 -11.26 2.67 0.69
CA GLY A 142 -9.92 3.20 0.48
C GLY A 142 -8.83 2.12 0.54
N GLY A 143 -9.15 0.94 1.07
CA GLY A 143 -8.24 -0.22 1.16
C GLY A 143 -6.95 0.11 1.89
N THR A 144 -5.82 -0.42 1.41
CA THR A 144 -4.52 -0.22 2.05
C THR A 144 -4.04 1.24 2.04
N SER A 145 -4.61 2.15 1.21
CA SER A 145 -4.29 3.57 1.29
C SER A 145 -4.70 4.22 2.63
N VAL A 146 -5.59 3.56 3.38
CA VAL A 146 -6.06 4.02 4.70
C VAL A 146 -5.06 3.70 5.82
N MET A 147 -4.17 2.72 5.62
CA MET A 147 -3.27 2.21 6.67
C MET A 147 -1.80 2.09 6.23
N ASN A 148 -1.43 2.63 5.05
CA ASN A 148 -0.05 2.67 4.58
C ASN A 148 0.76 3.83 5.17
N GLY A 149 2.09 3.85 4.93
CA GLY A 149 2.98 4.95 5.34
C GLY A 149 2.86 6.24 4.52
N MET A 150 1.88 6.34 3.60
CA MET A 150 1.54 7.51 2.78
C MET A 150 2.61 7.95 1.76
N MET A 151 3.74 7.30 1.65
CA MET A 151 4.79 7.70 0.73
C MET A 151 4.31 7.66 -0.73
N TYR A 152 4.52 8.76 -1.46
CA TYR A 152 4.23 8.89 -2.88
C TYR A 152 5.50 8.66 -3.69
N MET A 153 5.59 7.51 -4.34
CA MET A 153 6.68 7.13 -5.22
C MET A 153 6.09 6.58 -6.51
N ARG A 154 6.60 7.03 -7.66
CA ARG A 154 6.13 6.57 -8.97
C ARG A 154 6.87 5.35 -9.46
N GLY A 155 8.11 5.18 -9.02
CA GLY A 155 9.06 4.24 -9.59
C GLY A 155 9.91 4.85 -10.70
N SER A 156 10.86 4.07 -11.19
CA SER A 156 11.77 4.44 -12.25
C SER A 156 11.09 4.39 -13.63
N ARG A 157 11.54 5.23 -14.56
CA ARG A 157 11.15 5.10 -15.97
C ARG A 157 11.43 3.70 -16.55
N HIS A 158 12.48 3.05 -16.04
CA HIS A 158 12.87 1.71 -16.45
C HIS A 158 11.84 0.64 -16.13
N ASP A 159 11.06 0.82 -15.05
CA ASP A 159 9.98 -0.10 -14.68
C ASP A 159 8.95 -0.19 -15.80
N PHE A 160 8.43 0.96 -16.22
CA PHE A 160 7.37 1.05 -17.24
C PHE A 160 7.87 0.73 -18.64
N ASP A 161 9.07 1.17 -19.00
CA ASP A 161 9.69 0.79 -20.27
C ASP A 161 9.94 -0.72 -20.35
N SER A 162 10.23 -1.38 -19.21
CA SER A 162 10.33 -2.84 -19.13
C SER A 162 8.97 -3.51 -19.33
N TRP A 163 7.89 -2.95 -18.75
CA TRP A 163 6.54 -3.49 -18.97
C TRP A 163 6.16 -3.45 -20.45
N ALA A 164 6.45 -2.34 -21.13
CA ALA A 164 6.23 -2.23 -22.58
C ALA A 164 7.04 -3.28 -23.37
N LYS A 165 8.32 -3.47 -23.03
CA LYS A 165 9.21 -4.48 -23.65
C LYS A 165 8.74 -5.92 -23.40
N MET A 166 8.05 -6.18 -22.30
CA MET A 166 7.43 -7.49 -22.00
C MET A 166 6.18 -7.78 -22.86
N GLY A 167 5.88 -6.97 -23.87
CA GLY A 167 4.76 -7.18 -24.79
C GLY A 167 3.47 -6.45 -24.40
N ASN A 168 3.57 -5.39 -23.60
CA ASN A 168 2.44 -4.57 -23.20
C ASN A 168 2.50 -3.18 -23.86
N PRO A 169 2.04 -3.01 -25.11
CA PRO A 169 2.06 -1.72 -25.80
C PRO A 169 1.23 -0.68 -25.04
N GLY A 170 1.72 0.56 -25.01
CA GLY A 170 1.07 1.66 -24.30
C GLY A 170 1.40 1.72 -22.80
N TRP A 171 2.38 0.93 -22.30
CA TRP A 171 2.80 0.93 -20.90
C TRP A 171 4.24 1.41 -20.69
N SER A 172 4.86 2.11 -21.69
CA SER A 172 6.12 2.80 -21.47
C SER A 172 5.97 3.98 -20.52
N TYR A 173 7.08 4.48 -19.98
CA TYR A 173 7.05 5.65 -19.09
C TYR A 173 6.36 6.86 -19.74
N GLN A 174 6.63 7.10 -21.02
CA GLN A 174 6.00 8.18 -21.77
C GLN A 174 4.47 8.00 -21.88
N ASP A 175 3.97 6.76 -21.98
CA ASP A 175 2.54 6.46 -22.07
C ASP A 175 1.83 6.62 -20.72
N VAL A 176 2.52 6.39 -19.60
CA VAL A 176 1.91 6.38 -18.26
C VAL A 176 2.09 7.68 -17.49
N LEU A 177 3.11 8.48 -17.80
CA LEU A 177 3.36 9.77 -17.13
C LEU A 177 2.12 10.69 -17.11
N PRO A 178 1.36 10.84 -18.22
CA PRO A 178 0.15 11.68 -18.21
C PRO A 178 -0.89 11.26 -17.16
N TYR A 179 -0.96 9.99 -16.79
CA TYR A 179 -1.89 9.48 -15.78
C TYR A 179 -1.43 9.74 -14.35
N PHE A 180 -0.11 9.80 -14.11
CA PHE A 180 0.41 10.32 -12.85
C PHE A 180 0.07 11.81 -12.70
N LEU A 181 0.33 12.62 -13.73
CA LEU A 181 0.03 14.05 -13.73
C LEU A 181 -1.48 14.33 -13.56
N LYS A 182 -2.33 13.52 -14.18
CA LYS A 182 -3.80 13.66 -14.12
C LYS A 182 -4.35 13.51 -12.71
N SER A 183 -3.77 12.63 -11.91
CA SER A 183 -4.23 12.35 -10.55
C SER A 183 -3.62 13.28 -9.50
N GLU A 184 -2.48 13.85 -9.74
CA GLU A 184 -1.66 14.59 -8.77
C GLU A 184 -2.10 16.04 -8.60
N ASP A 185 -2.13 16.49 -7.34
CA ASP A 185 -2.19 17.89 -6.94
C ASP A 185 -0.97 18.17 -6.06
N ASN A 186 0.18 18.47 -6.70
CA ASN A 186 1.44 18.67 -6.01
C ASN A 186 1.51 20.06 -5.40
N HIS A 187 1.77 20.13 -4.08
CA HIS A 187 1.87 21.36 -3.31
C HIS A 187 3.32 21.77 -2.98
N GLN A 188 4.32 21.10 -3.53
CA GLN A 188 5.73 21.41 -3.29
C GLN A 188 6.26 22.39 -4.34
N ALA A 189 6.60 23.60 -3.91
CA ALA A 189 7.04 24.67 -4.81
C ALA A 189 8.55 24.68 -5.11
N THR A 190 9.39 23.94 -4.38
CA THR A 190 10.84 24.24 -4.34
C THR A 190 11.79 23.13 -4.77
N ILE A 191 11.32 21.89 -4.97
CA ILE A 191 12.20 20.74 -5.31
C ILE A 191 11.58 19.87 -6.41
N MET A 192 10.80 20.46 -7.32
CA MET A 192 10.12 19.72 -8.38
C MET A 192 10.82 19.89 -9.72
N ASP A 193 11.08 18.78 -10.37
CA ASP A 193 11.54 18.79 -11.75
C ASP A 193 10.41 19.23 -12.70
N ALA A 194 10.67 20.23 -13.53
CA ALA A 194 9.67 20.78 -14.44
C ALA A 194 9.15 19.72 -15.43
N GLY A 195 7.84 19.64 -15.57
CA GLY A 195 7.17 18.70 -16.49
C GLY A 195 6.91 17.30 -15.90
N TYR A 196 7.35 17.05 -14.67
CA TYR A 196 7.14 15.75 -14.01
C TYR A 196 5.99 15.76 -12.99
N HIS A 197 5.41 16.91 -12.65
CA HIS A 197 4.36 17.02 -11.64
C HIS A 197 3.09 17.67 -12.16
N GLY A 198 1.95 17.19 -11.63
CA GLY A 198 0.62 17.72 -11.89
C GLY A 198 0.12 18.61 -10.77
N VAL A 199 -0.75 19.55 -11.10
CA VAL A 199 -1.44 20.44 -10.16
C VAL A 199 -2.94 20.41 -10.46
N GLY A 200 -3.78 20.42 -9.41
CA GLY A 200 -5.24 20.42 -9.55
C GLY A 200 -5.87 19.03 -9.73
N GLY A 201 -5.09 17.96 -9.63
CA GLY A 201 -5.63 16.61 -9.57
C GLY A 201 -6.33 16.31 -8.23
N PRO A 202 -7.04 15.19 -8.11
CA PRO A 202 -7.77 14.86 -6.89
C PRO A 202 -6.90 14.37 -5.74
N LEU A 203 -5.67 13.91 -6.01
CA LEU A 203 -4.75 13.36 -5.01
C LEU A 203 -3.69 14.39 -4.60
N PRO A 204 -3.79 15.00 -3.42
CA PRO A 204 -2.76 15.91 -2.94
C PRO A 204 -1.46 15.16 -2.66
N VAL A 205 -0.36 15.75 -3.10
CA VAL A 205 1.00 15.29 -2.88
C VAL A 205 1.80 16.43 -2.26
N GLY A 206 2.37 16.17 -1.09
CA GLY A 206 3.14 17.16 -0.34
C GLY A 206 4.19 16.48 0.53
N GLN A 207 4.67 17.18 1.54
CA GLN A 207 5.49 16.64 2.62
C GLN A 207 4.72 16.70 3.93
N PHE A 208 5.14 15.93 4.93
CA PHE A 208 4.63 16.14 6.29
C PHE A 208 5.04 17.54 6.78
N PRO A 209 4.20 18.20 7.58
CA PRO A 209 4.54 19.54 8.09
C PRO A 209 5.79 19.54 8.98
N TYR A 210 5.95 18.51 9.81
CA TYR A 210 7.06 18.39 10.74
C TYR A 210 8.17 17.47 10.21
N HIS A 211 9.40 17.95 10.28
CA HIS A 211 10.60 17.16 9.95
C HIS A 211 11.53 17.08 11.17
N PRO A 212 11.75 15.90 11.75
CA PRO A 212 12.73 15.72 12.83
C PRO A 212 14.13 16.18 12.40
N PRO A 213 14.94 16.80 13.30
CA PRO A 213 16.30 17.25 12.97
C PRO A 213 17.20 16.17 12.37
N LEU A 214 17.01 14.92 12.78
CA LEU A 214 17.74 13.76 12.24
C LEU A 214 17.48 13.56 10.74
N SER A 215 16.30 13.96 10.23
CA SER A 215 15.99 13.89 8.78
C SER A 215 16.99 14.68 7.95
N HIS A 216 17.32 15.90 8.39
CA HIS A 216 18.31 16.75 7.71
C HIS A 216 19.73 16.17 7.83
N ALA A 217 20.07 15.54 8.97
CA ALA A 217 21.36 14.87 9.14
C ALA A 217 21.51 13.65 8.21
N ILE A 218 20.41 12.91 7.95
CA ILE A 218 20.41 11.80 6.99
C ILE A 218 20.63 12.30 5.56
N LEU A 219 19.96 13.39 5.16
CA LEU A 219 20.20 14.01 3.85
C LEU A 219 21.66 14.47 3.71
N GLN A 220 22.21 15.08 4.76
CA GLN A 220 23.61 15.50 4.79
C GLN A 220 24.57 14.29 4.70
N ALA A 221 24.26 13.18 5.38
CA ALA A 221 25.03 11.94 5.27
C ALA A 221 25.02 11.39 3.84
N GLY A 222 23.88 11.49 3.14
CA GLY A 222 23.81 11.15 1.74
C GLY A 222 24.75 11.97 0.86
N LEU A 223 24.79 13.30 1.08
CA LEU A 223 25.72 14.20 0.39
C LEU A 223 27.19 13.87 0.68
N GLU A 224 27.52 13.55 1.94
CA GLU A 224 28.87 13.15 2.36
C GLU A 224 29.31 11.82 1.73
N LEU A 225 28.38 10.94 1.36
CA LEU A 225 28.62 9.73 0.58
C LEU A 225 28.66 9.95 -0.94
N GLY A 226 28.48 11.19 -1.41
CA GLY A 226 28.51 11.54 -2.83
C GLY A 226 27.18 11.43 -3.57
N TYR A 227 26.07 11.12 -2.87
CA TYR A 227 24.75 11.13 -3.45
C TYR A 227 24.16 12.54 -3.49
N GLN A 228 23.08 12.72 -4.26
CA GLN A 228 22.39 14.00 -4.38
C GLN A 228 21.06 13.97 -3.61
N VAL A 229 20.67 15.12 -3.07
CA VAL A 229 19.29 15.36 -2.61
C VAL A 229 18.49 15.92 -3.79
N ARG A 230 17.40 15.26 -4.17
CA ARG A 230 16.64 15.59 -5.38
C ARG A 230 15.17 15.15 -5.32
N ASP A 231 14.43 15.52 -6.36
CA ASP A 231 13.09 14.98 -6.61
C ASP A 231 13.19 13.55 -7.15
N LEU A 232 12.81 12.56 -6.33
CA LEU A 232 12.85 11.13 -6.71
C LEU A 232 11.68 10.72 -7.62
N ASN A 233 10.70 11.60 -7.84
CA ASN A 233 9.62 11.42 -8.81
C ASN A 233 9.81 12.25 -10.08
N GLY A 234 10.99 12.87 -10.23
CA GLY A 234 11.39 13.71 -11.33
C GLY A 234 12.12 12.98 -12.45
N ALA A 235 13.11 13.68 -13.03
CA ALA A 235 13.89 13.19 -14.17
C ALA A 235 14.80 12.01 -13.81
N LEU A 236 15.37 12.01 -12.59
CA LEU A 236 16.30 11.00 -12.09
C LEU A 236 15.76 10.37 -10.79
N HIS A 237 15.93 9.06 -10.68
CA HIS A 237 15.38 8.29 -9.57
C HIS A 237 16.39 7.98 -8.46
N THR A 238 17.70 8.14 -8.70
CA THR A 238 18.76 7.83 -7.73
C THR A 238 19.08 9.03 -6.85
N GLY A 239 18.97 8.88 -5.52
CA GLY A 239 19.32 9.95 -4.56
C GLY A 239 18.56 9.87 -3.24
N PHE A 240 18.61 10.98 -2.50
CA PHE A 240 17.91 11.17 -1.24
C PHE A 240 16.83 12.25 -1.38
N ALA A 241 15.75 12.13 -0.62
CA ALA A 241 14.72 13.16 -0.53
C ALA A 241 14.04 13.18 0.84
N ILE A 242 13.53 14.36 1.25
CA ILE A 242 12.37 14.39 2.11
C ILE A 242 11.22 13.78 1.29
N ALA A 243 10.58 12.77 1.83
CA ALA A 243 9.61 11.99 1.09
C ALA A 243 8.39 12.82 0.70
N GLN A 244 7.96 12.67 -0.55
CA GLN A 244 6.64 13.13 -0.96
C GLN A 244 5.58 12.17 -0.42
N THR A 245 4.48 12.70 0.09
CA THR A 245 3.45 11.92 0.77
C THR A 245 2.04 12.27 0.29
N MET A 246 1.14 11.31 0.32
CA MET A 246 -0.30 11.52 0.09
C MET A 246 -0.94 12.05 1.37
N SER A 247 -0.63 13.29 1.69
CA SER A 247 -1.12 14.00 2.87
C SER A 247 -1.51 15.43 2.52
N LYS A 248 -2.40 16.00 3.30
CA LYS A 248 -2.82 17.40 3.18
C LYS A 248 -3.12 17.94 4.56
N ASN A 249 -2.59 19.12 4.88
CA ASN A 249 -2.81 19.78 6.18
C ASN A 249 -2.54 18.82 7.36
N GLY A 250 -1.39 18.14 7.37
CA GLY A 250 -0.99 17.24 8.45
C GLY A 250 -1.87 15.98 8.61
N SER A 251 -2.73 15.68 7.65
CA SER A 251 -3.62 14.52 7.71
C SER A 251 -3.44 13.63 6.48
N ARG A 252 -3.68 12.32 6.64
CA ARG A 252 -3.73 11.33 5.55
C ARG A 252 -4.74 11.73 4.50
N PHE A 253 -4.41 11.47 3.24
CA PHE A 253 -5.35 11.59 2.15
C PHE A 253 -5.48 10.24 1.41
N SER A 254 -6.41 9.41 1.88
CA SER A 254 -6.68 8.09 1.29
C SER A 254 -7.26 8.20 -0.11
N SER A 255 -7.22 7.11 -0.87
CA SER A 255 -7.84 7.07 -2.21
C SER A 255 -9.36 7.24 -2.15
N ALA A 256 -10.03 6.78 -1.07
CA ALA A 256 -11.45 7.07 -0.87
C ALA A 256 -11.70 8.57 -0.68
N ARG A 257 -10.85 9.23 0.12
CA ARG A 257 -10.93 10.67 0.36
C ARG A 257 -10.65 11.47 -0.91
N ALA A 258 -9.68 11.03 -1.71
CA ALA A 258 -9.30 11.71 -2.95
C ALA A 258 -10.34 11.56 -4.07
N PHE A 259 -10.92 10.39 -4.24
CA PHE A 259 -11.72 10.07 -5.43
C PHE A 259 -13.20 9.87 -5.14
N LEU A 260 -13.58 9.24 -4.03
CA LEU A 260 -14.97 8.91 -3.75
C LEU A 260 -15.73 10.04 -3.04
N ARG A 261 -15.10 10.72 -2.09
CA ARG A 261 -15.76 11.83 -1.37
C ARG A 261 -16.17 12.98 -2.31
N PRO A 262 -15.34 13.43 -3.28
CA PRO A 262 -15.78 14.42 -4.25
C PRO A 262 -16.92 13.93 -5.17
N ALA A 263 -17.08 12.62 -5.31
CA ALA A 263 -18.12 12.01 -6.14
C ALA A 263 -19.37 11.57 -5.37
N LYS A 264 -19.46 11.81 -4.05
CA LYS A 264 -20.51 11.31 -3.14
C LYS A 264 -21.95 11.69 -3.54
N ASP A 265 -22.10 12.85 -4.17
CA ASP A 265 -23.40 13.39 -4.58
C ASP A 265 -23.81 12.97 -6.00
N ARG A 266 -23.01 12.15 -6.69
CA ARG A 266 -23.35 11.61 -8.00
C ARG A 266 -24.43 10.53 -7.87
N ALA A 267 -25.63 10.80 -8.38
CA ALA A 267 -26.78 9.88 -8.29
C ALA A 267 -26.55 8.52 -8.98
N ASN A 268 -25.58 8.45 -9.89
CA ASN A 268 -25.22 7.27 -10.66
C ASN A 268 -24.04 6.47 -10.05
N LEU A 269 -23.46 6.92 -8.94
CA LEU A 269 -22.45 6.18 -8.18
C LEU A 269 -23.07 5.60 -6.90
N HIS A 270 -23.13 4.28 -6.81
CA HIS A 270 -23.58 3.57 -5.62
C HIS A 270 -22.40 2.88 -4.94
N VAL A 271 -22.28 3.00 -3.62
CA VAL A 271 -21.25 2.36 -2.82
C VAL A 271 -21.90 1.39 -1.85
N MET A 272 -21.49 0.13 -1.87
CA MET A 272 -21.99 -0.94 -0.99
C MET A 272 -20.86 -1.41 -0.09
N LEU A 273 -20.99 -1.18 1.23
CA LEU A 273 -20.00 -1.51 2.24
C LEU A 273 -20.37 -2.80 3.00
N ASN A 274 -19.39 -3.36 3.72
CA ASN A 274 -19.51 -4.61 4.48
C ASN A 274 -20.05 -5.76 3.63
N SER A 275 -19.64 -5.82 2.37
CA SER A 275 -20.18 -6.72 1.37
C SER A 275 -19.05 -7.36 0.56
N THR A 276 -18.94 -8.67 0.66
CA THR A 276 -17.87 -9.45 0.01
C THR A 276 -18.37 -10.06 -1.28
N VAL A 277 -17.74 -9.75 -2.41
CA VAL A 277 -17.99 -10.45 -3.66
C VAL A 277 -17.38 -11.85 -3.56
N THR A 278 -18.22 -12.86 -3.67
CA THR A 278 -17.83 -14.27 -3.51
C THR A 278 -17.51 -14.93 -4.83
N ARG A 279 -18.07 -14.41 -5.93
CA ARG A 279 -17.87 -14.96 -7.28
C ARG A 279 -18.23 -13.95 -8.36
N VAL A 280 -17.48 -13.96 -9.47
CA VAL A 280 -17.90 -13.35 -10.74
C VAL A 280 -18.81 -14.33 -11.48
N LEU A 281 -19.98 -13.88 -11.91
CA LEU A 281 -20.93 -14.68 -12.67
C LEU A 281 -20.56 -14.65 -14.14
N ILE A 282 -20.23 -15.82 -14.70
CA ILE A 282 -19.75 -15.98 -16.08
C ILE A 282 -20.65 -16.94 -16.84
N ASP A 283 -21.11 -16.53 -18.02
CA ASP A 283 -21.81 -17.41 -18.96
C ASP A 283 -20.79 -18.41 -19.52
N PRO A 284 -20.93 -19.70 -19.23
CA PRO A 284 -19.92 -20.70 -19.61
C PRO A 284 -19.84 -20.95 -21.13
N LYS A 285 -20.92 -20.64 -21.87
CA LYS A 285 -20.98 -20.80 -23.34
C LYS A 285 -20.39 -19.59 -24.05
N LYS A 286 -20.76 -18.38 -23.60
CA LYS A 286 -20.29 -17.12 -24.18
C LYS A 286 -18.91 -16.71 -23.68
N LYS A 287 -18.44 -17.31 -22.58
CA LYS A 287 -17.21 -16.88 -21.87
C LYS A 287 -17.22 -15.39 -21.57
N ALA A 288 -18.33 -14.87 -21.04
CA ALA A 288 -18.53 -13.47 -20.73
C ALA A 288 -19.06 -13.28 -19.31
N ALA A 289 -18.47 -12.35 -18.57
CA ALA A 289 -18.97 -11.94 -17.26
C ALA A 289 -20.30 -11.16 -17.45
N TYR A 290 -21.26 -11.44 -16.56
CA TYR A 290 -22.56 -10.77 -16.60
C TYR A 290 -23.02 -10.25 -15.23
N GLY A 291 -22.21 -10.40 -14.19
CA GLY A 291 -22.53 -9.91 -12.84
C GLY A 291 -21.63 -10.51 -11.77
N VAL A 292 -22.04 -10.33 -10.54
CA VAL A 292 -21.35 -10.83 -9.34
C VAL A 292 -22.31 -11.45 -8.35
N GLU A 293 -21.83 -12.38 -7.55
CA GLU A 293 -22.47 -12.88 -6.35
C GLU A 293 -21.85 -12.17 -5.14
N VAL A 294 -22.69 -11.65 -4.25
CA VAL A 294 -22.27 -10.82 -3.12
C VAL A 294 -22.83 -11.37 -1.83
N TYR A 295 -21.96 -11.62 -0.85
CA TYR A 295 -22.32 -11.93 0.51
C TYR A 295 -22.35 -10.63 1.34
N SER A 296 -23.49 -10.34 1.94
CA SER A 296 -23.67 -9.20 2.86
C SER A 296 -23.23 -9.60 4.26
N GLY A 297 -22.17 -8.97 4.75
CA GLY A 297 -21.69 -9.18 6.13
C GLY A 297 -22.63 -8.61 7.21
N THR A 298 -23.59 -7.76 6.81
CA THR A 298 -24.54 -7.13 7.73
C THR A 298 -25.70 -8.05 8.11
N ASP A 299 -26.24 -8.82 7.15
CA ASP A 299 -27.42 -9.65 7.34
C ASP A 299 -27.25 -11.11 6.90
N GLY A 300 -26.04 -11.48 6.45
CA GLY A 300 -25.69 -12.85 6.06
C GLY A 300 -26.32 -13.33 4.75
N ARG A 301 -26.98 -12.45 3.98
CA ARG A 301 -27.63 -12.84 2.71
C ARG A 301 -26.64 -12.84 1.56
N THR A 302 -26.87 -13.75 0.62
CA THR A 302 -26.19 -13.78 -0.67
C THR A 302 -27.14 -13.30 -1.76
N ILE A 303 -26.71 -12.33 -2.58
CA ILE A 303 -27.48 -11.75 -3.68
C ILE A 303 -26.65 -11.77 -4.96
N SER A 304 -27.35 -11.83 -6.10
CA SER A 304 -26.73 -11.67 -7.42
C SER A 304 -27.07 -10.30 -8.00
N ILE A 305 -26.06 -9.62 -8.56
CA ILE A 305 -26.17 -8.31 -9.18
C ILE A 305 -25.61 -8.39 -10.60
N ASN A 306 -26.38 -7.94 -11.59
CA ASN A 306 -26.02 -8.02 -13.01
C ASN A 306 -25.19 -6.80 -13.46
N ALA A 307 -24.26 -7.03 -14.37
CA ALA A 307 -23.48 -6.00 -15.07
C ALA A 307 -23.82 -5.99 -16.57
N ARG A 308 -24.26 -4.85 -17.09
CA ARG A 308 -24.56 -4.69 -18.52
C ARG A 308 -23.32 -4.59 -19.39
N HIS A 309 -22.28 -3.95 -18.88
CA HIS A 309 -21.03 -3.70 -19.62
C HIS A 309 -19.87 -4.55 -19.10
N GLU A 310 -19.30 -4.22 -17.95
CA GLU A 310 -18.14 -4.95 -17.42
C GLU A 310 -18.20 -5.13 -15.90
N VAL A 311 -17.56 -6.20 -15.42
CA VAL A 311 -17.12 -6.37 -14.03
C VAL A 311 -15.64 -6.03 -13.98
N ILE A 312 -15.25 -5.13 -13.07
CA ILE A 312 -13.86 -4.71 -12.85
C ILE A 312 -13.42 -5.19 -11.48
N VAL A 313 -12.48 -6.13 -11.44
CA VAL A 313 -11.92 -6.68 -10.21
C VAL A 313 -10.77 -5.79 -9.76
N SER A 314 -10.87 -5.22 -8.55
CA SER A 314 -9.91 -4.30 -7.94
C SER A 314 -9.62 -4.68 -6.48
N GLY A 315 -9.56 -5.99 -6.18
CA GLY A 315 -9.35 -6.53 -4.83
C GLY A 315 -7.89 -6.53 -4.36
N GLY A 316 -6.95 -6.08 -5.19
CA GLY A 316 -5.51 -6.10 -4.89
C GLY A 316 -4.85 -7.45 -5.14
N ALA A 317 -3.53 -7.52 -4.89
CA ALA A 317 -2.70 -8.67 -5.26
C ALA A 317 -3.06 -10.00 -4.55
N VAL A 318 -3.91 -9.97 -3.51
CA VAL A 318 -4.39 -11.18 -2.83
C VAL A 318 -5.82 -11.52 -3.24
N ALA A 319 -6.76 -10.59 -3.09
CA ALA A 319 -8.18 -10.90 -3.30
C ALA A 319 -8.57 -10.97 -4.79
N SER A 320 -7.87 -10.27 -5.70
CA SER A 320 -8.18 -10.34 -7.13
C SER A 320 -7.92 -11.73 -7.73
N PRO A 321 -6.73 -12.34 -7.58
CA PRO A 321 -6.55 -13.73 -8.03
C PRO A 321 -7.43 -14.71 -7.26
N GLN A 322 -7.67 -14.51 -5.96
CA GLN A 322 -8.58 -15.36 -5.18
C GLN A 322 -9.99 -15.35 -5.78
N LEU A 323 -10.52 -14.19 -6.12
CA LEU A 323 -11.85 -14.07 -6.73
C LEU A 323 -11.91 -14.72 -8.12
N LEU A 324 -10.88 -14.58 -8.95
CA LEU A 324 -10.81 -15.26 -10.24
C LEU A 324 -10.82 -16.78 -10.04
N LEU A 325 -10.01 -17.30 -9.12
CA LEU A 325 -9.98 -18.74 -8.80
C LEU A 325 -11.34 -19.23 -8.30
N LEU A 326 -11.99 -18.55 -7.36
CA LEU A 326 -13.33 -18.88 -6.87
C LEU A 326 -14.40 -18.84 -7.99
N SER A 327 -14.16 -18.05 -9.03
CA SER A 327 -15.02 -17.93 -10.21
C SER A 327 -14.73 -19.00 -11.28
N GLY A 328 -13.81 -19.92 -11.00
CA GLY A 328 -13.44 -21.00 -11.93
C GLY A 328 -12.45 -20.57 -13.02
N ILE A 329 -11.77 -19.43 -12.86
CA ILE A 329 -10.73 -18.94 -13.77
C ILE A 329 -9.38 -19.15 -13.10
N GLY A 330 -8.55 -20.02 -13.63
CA GLY A 330 -7.22 -20.31 -13.06
C GLY A 330 -6.66 -21.65 -13.47
N PRO A 331 -5.53 -22.09 -12.85
CA PRO A 331 -4.92 -23.38 -13.15
C PRO A 331 -5.91 -24.52 -12.89
N LYS A 332 -6.24 -25.26 -13.92
CA LYS A 332 -7.28 -26.30 -13.92
C LYS A 332 -7.12 -27.32 -12.80
N GLU A 333 -5.89 -27.79 -12.55
CA GLU A 333 -5.64 -28.80 -11.53
C GLU A 333 -5.77 -28.22 -10.10
N ASP A 334 -5.33 -26.98 -9.90
CA ASP A 334 -5.48 -26.30 -8.61
C ASP A 334 -6.98 -26.09 -8.28
N LEU A 335 -7.80 -25.69 -9.27
CA LEU A 335 -9.24 -25.51 -9.09
C LEU A 335 -9.96 -26.83 -8.76
N ARG A 336 -9.63 -27.91 -9.49
CA ARG A 336 -10.20 -29.24 -9.25
C ARG A 336 -9.86 -29.79 -7.87
N SER A 337 -8.64 -29.55 -7.39
CA SER A 337 -8.18 -30.05 -6.09
C SER A 337 -9.02 -29.51 -4.90
N VAL A 338 -9.66 -28.35 -5.07
CA VAL A 338 -10.53 -27.72 -4.06
C VAL A 338 -12.02 -27.76 -4.43
N GLY A 339 -12.40 -28.52 -5.48
CA GLY A 339 -13.80 -28.69 -5.87
C GLY A 339 -14.43 -27.50 -6.58
N VAL A 340 -13.64 -26.55 -7.12
CA VAL A 340 -14.15 -25.41 -7.90
C VAL A 340 -14.32 -25.86 -9.37
N PRO A 341 -15.53 -25.70 -9.97
CA PRO A 341 -15.76 -25.99 -11.37
C PRO A 341 -14.90 -25.10 -12.29
N VAL A 342 -14.20 -25.71 -13.24
CA VAL A 342 -13.34 -24.98 -14.17
C VAL A 342 -14.19 -24.30 -15.25
N VAL A 343 -14.22 -22.98 -15.25
CA VAL A 343 -14.82 -22.16 -16.30
C VAL A 343 -13.79 -21.88 -17.39
N HIS A 344 -12.57 -21.50 -17.02
CA HIS A 344 -11.50 -21.20 -17.97
C HIS A 344 -10.15 -21.57 -17.37
N ASP A 345 -9.38 -22.39 -18.10
CA ASP A 345 -8.01 -22.75 -17.70
C ASP A 345 -7.06 -21.59 -18.02
N LEU A 346 -6.61 -20.88 -16.99
CA LEU A 346 -5.72 -19.71 -17.08
C LEU A 346 -4.57 -19.87 -16.07
N PRO A 347 -3.49 -20.53 -16.45
CA PRO A 347 -2.42 -20.97 -15.55
C PRO A 347 -1.72 -19.85 -14.78
N GLY A 348 -1.75 -18.60 -15.29
CA GLY A 348 -1.10 -17.43 -14.69
C GLY A 348 -1.77 -16.92 -13.42
N VAL A 349 -3.06 -17.22 -13.17
CA VAL A 349 -3.79 -16.70 -12.02
C VAL A 349 -3.18 -17.18 -10.71
N GLY A 350 -2.83 -16.24 -9.84
CA GLY A 350 -2.17 -16.49 -8.56
C GLY A 350 -0.66 -16.75 -8.67
N ARG A 351 -0.09 -16.77 -9.88
CA ARG A 351 1.36 -16.95 -10.11
C ARG A 351 2.08 -15.61 -10.17
N ASN A 352 3.42 -15.64 -10.26
CA ASN A 352 4.27 -14.43 -10.34
C ASN A 352 4.07 -13.45 -9.17
N LEU A 353 3.54 -13.90 -8.04
CA LEU A 353 3.40 -13.08 -6.84
C LEU A 353 4.78 -12.66 -6.33
N HIS A 354 5.01 -11.37 -6.15
CA HIS A 354 6.27 -10.85 -5.62
C HIS A 354 6.04 -9.56 -4.82
N ASN A 355 7.07 -9.14 -4.07
CA ASN A 355 6.99 -8.03 -3.14
C ASN A 355 8.40 -7.53 -2.83
N HIS A 356 8.54 -6.27 -2.45
CA HIS A 356 9.77 -5.79 -1.84
C HIS A 356 9.97 -6.43 -0.47
N VAL A 357 11.21 -6.75 -0.17
CA VAL A 357 11.65 -7.26 1.13
C VAL A 357 12.77 -6.39 1.67
N ALA A 358 12.73 -6.13 2.98
CA ALA A 358 13.63 -5.26 3.67
C ALA A 358 14.25 -5.93 4.89
N PHE A 359 15.25 -5.27 5.46
CA PHE A 359 15.86 -5.63 6.73
C PHE A 359 16.06 -4.39 7.59
N PHE A 360 15.76 -4.50 8.90
CA PHE A 360 15.90 -3.41 9.85
C PHE A 360 17.30 -3.42 10.46
N VAL A 361 18.14 -2.49 10.03
CA VAL A 361 19.47 -2.28 10.63
C VAL A 361 19.33 -1.30 11.79
N ASN A 362 19.57 -1.76 13.00
CA ASN A 362 19.40 -0.98 14.21
C ASN A 362 20.66 -0.18 14.54
N PHE A 363 20.50 1.08 14.90
CA PHE A 363 21.54 1.97 15.38
C PHE A 363 21.10 2.61 16.70
N ARG A 364 22.06 2.85 17.59
CA ARG A 364 21.86 3.60 18.83
C ARG A 364 22.38 5.00 18.65
N ILE A 365 21.64 6.00 19.15
CA ILE A 365 22.02 7.41 19.10
C ILE A 365 21.98 8.02 20.50
N ASN A 366 22.84 9.04 20.74
CA ASN A 366 22.93 9.73 22.03
C ASN A 366 21.81 10.76 22.23
N ASP A 367 20.96 10.95 21.25
CA ASP A 367 19.80 11.84 21.37
C ASP A 367 18.77 11.21 22.30
N THR A 368 18.68 11.78 23.51
CA THR A 368 17.68 11.40 24.51
C THR A 368 16.42 12.27 24.44
N SER A 369 16.37 13.19 23.47
CA SER A 369 15.24 14.12 23.27
C SER A 369 14.05 13.46 22.58
N THR A 370 13.69 12.23 22.99
CA THR A 370 12.42 11.65 22.57
C THR A 370 11.30 12.49 23.16
N THR A 371 10.46 13.07 22.30
CA THR A 371 9.22 13.70 22.75
C THR A 371 8.18 12.60 22.90
N PRO A 372 7.79 12.23 24.12
CA PRO A 372 6.78 11.19 24.30
C PRO A 372 5.44 11.66 23.73
N LEU A 373 4.63 10.73 23.25
CA LEU A 373 3.25 11.00 22.89
C LEU A 373 2.47 11.37 24.16
N ASN A 374 2.17 12.65 24.32
CA ASN A 374 1.52 13.21 25.49
C ASN A 374 0.51 14.32 25.09
N TRP A 375 -0.13 14.97 26.08
CA TRP A 375 -1.09 16.05 25.79
C TRP A 375 -0.49 17.25 25.09
N ALA A 376 0.81 17.56 25.26
CA ALA A 376 1.44 18.67 24.54
C ALA A 376 1.52 18.37 23.04
N THR A 377 2.03 17.18 22.65
CA THR A 377 2.10 16.75 21.25
C THR A 377 0.72 16.54 20.65
N ALA A 378 -0.24 16.02 21.44
CA ALA A 378 -1.62 15.88 21.00
C ALA A 378 -2.30 17.24 20.73
N MET A 379 -2.12 18.22 21.61
CA MET A 379 -2.69 19.56 21.45
C MET A 379 -2.03 20.32 20.30
N GLU A 380 -0.72 20.19 20.10
CA GLU A 380 -0.03 20.72 18.92
C GLU A 380 -0.68 20.24 17.63
N TYR A 381 -0.90 18.93 17.51
CA TYR A 381 -1.57 18.36 16.34
C TYR A 381 -3.03 18.79 16.21
N LEU A 382 -3.79 18.75 17.31
CA LEU A 382 -5.22 19.10 17.29
C LEU A 382 -5.47 20.57 16.91
N LEU A 383 -4.55 21.48 17.29
CA LEU A 383 -4.69 22.92 17.03
C LEU A 383 -4.04 23.35 15.71
N PHE A 384 -2.90 22.78 15.35
CA PHE A 384 -2.07 23.27 14.25
C PHE A 384 -1.87 22.27 13.12
N ARG A 385 -2.24 20.99 13.29
CA ARG A 385 -1.96 19.89 12.34
C ARG A 385 -0.47 19.74 12.07
N ASP A 386 0.36 20.04 13.05
CA ASP A 386 1.82 20.02 12.99
C ASP A 386 2.40 19.15 14.11
N GLY A 387 3.72 19.11 14.23
CA GLY A 387 4.44 18.33 15.25
C GLY A 387 4.49 16.84 14.94
N LEU A 388 4.93 16.06 15.93
CA LEU A 388 5.20 14.62 15.78
C LEU A 388 4.04 13.79 15.25
N MET A 389 2.80 14.16 15.57
CA MET A 389 1.62 13.40 15.12
C MET A 389 1.28 13.65 13.65
N SER A 390 1.85 14.68 13.02
CA SER A 390 1.64 14.98 11.60
C SER A 390 2.52 14.16 10.64
N GLY A 391 3.40 13.30 11.15
CA GLY A 391 4.26 12.38 10.39
C GLY A 391 4.09 10.93 10.82
N THR A 392 4.70 10.00 10.08
CA THR A 392 4.61 8.54 10.34
C THR A 392 5.79 8.00 11.14
N GLY A 393 6.89 8.75 11.26
CA GLY A 393 8.13 8.30 11.89
C GLY A 393 8.95 7.30 11.08
N ILE A 394 8.52 6.99 9.85
CA ILE A 394 9.23 6.08 8.93
C ILE A 394 9.26 6.60 7.50
N SER A 395 8.37 7.51 7.15
CA SER A 395 8.22 8.02 5.78
C SER A 395 8.62 9.49 5.63
N GLU A 396 9.41 10.05 6.55
CA GLU A 396 9.88 11.43 6.50
C GLU A 396 11.02 11.62 5.50
N VAL A 397 11.91 10.64 5.41
CA VAL A 397 13.05 10.61 4.48
C VAL A 397 13.04 9.30 3.74
N THR A 398 13.45 9.33 2.49
CA THR A 398 13.73 8.12 1.72
C THR A 398 14.97 8.31 0.86
N ALA A 399 15.62 7.21 0.53
CA ALA A 399 16.68 7.20 -0.47
C ALA A 399 16.47 6.03 -1.42
N VAL A 400 16.82 6.23 -2.69
CA VAL A 400 16.79 5.18 -3.70
C VAL A 400 18.19 5.11 -4.29
N LEU A 401 18.87 3.99 -4.08
CA LEU A 401 20.31 3.86 -4.30
C LEU A 401 20.66 2.61 -5.11
N PRO A 402 21.72 2.66 -5.93
CA PRO A 402 22.25 1.46 -6.58
C PRO A 402 23.07 0.62 -5.58
N SER A 403 22.86 -0.69 -5.57
CA SER A 403 23.82 -1.62 -4.99
C SER A 403 25.07 -1.75 -5.88
N LYS A 404 26.10 -2.45 -5.38
CA LYS A 404 27.30 -2.76 -6.20
C LYS A 404 27.02 -3.67 -7.40
N TYR A 405 25.82 -4.23 -7.53
CA TYR A 405 25.43 -5.18 -8.58
C TYR A 405 24.79 -4.50 -9.80
N VAL A 406 24.46 -3.22 -9.70
CA VAL A 406 23.90 -2.43 -10.82
C VAL A 406 24.83 -1.27 -11.17
N ASN A 407 24.79 -0.85 -12.43
CA ASN A 407 25.59 0.29 -12.89
C ASN A 407 24.91 1.60 -12.45
N PRO A 408 25.56 2.44 -11.62
CA PRO A 408 24.96 3.70 -11.17
C PRO A 408 24.63 4.69 -12.30
N ALA A 409 25.31 4.59 -13.46
CA ALA A 409 25.08 5.47 -14.59
C ALA A 409 23.73 5.21 -15.30
N ASP A 410 23.12 4.05 -15.08
CA ASP A 410 21.86 3.67 -15.75
C ASP A 410 20.63 4.30 -15.07
N ASP A 411 20.79 4.95 -13.92
CA ASP A 411 19.70 5.48 -13.07
C ASP A 411 18.55 4.46 -12.86
N ASN A 412 18.94 3.20 -12.66
CA ASN A 412 18.03 2.09 -12.38
C ASN A 412 18.40 1.43 -11.05
N PRO A 413 18.24 2.14 -9.92
CA PRO A 413 18.62 1.67 -8.59
C PRO A 413 17.77 0.49 -8.16
N ASP A 414 18.38 -0.41 -7.38
CA ASP A 414 17.79 -1.67 -6.92
C ASP A 414 17.56 -1.74 -5.41
N LEU A 415 17.85 -0.65 -4.68
CA LEU A 415 17.63 -0.50 -3.25
C LEU A 415 16.82 0.75 -2.94
N GLN A 416 15.81 0.63 -2.07
CA GLN A 416 15.19 1.76 -1.38
C GLN A 416 15.57 1.72 0.10
N PHE A 417 15.74 2.89 0.71
CA PHE A 417 15.97 3.02 2.15
C PHE A 417 14.81 3.78 2.79
N PHE A 418 14.27 3.19 3.85
CA PHE A 418 13.42 3.87 4.80
C PHE A 418 14.22 4.14 6.07
N PHE A 419 13.77 5.12 6.85
CA PHE A 419 14.43 5.54 8.06
C PHE A 419 13.39 5.62 9.17
N GLY A 420 13.50 4.78 10.19
CA GLY A 420 12.53 4.65 11.27
C GLY A 420 13.07 5.09 12.63
N GLY A 421 12.17 5.20 13.60
CA GLY A 421 12.53 5.51 14.97
C GLY A 421 12.49 6.99 15.34
N TYR A 422 11.81 7.82 14.57
CA TYR A 422 11.69 9.27 14.84
C TYR A 422 10.43 9.65 15.60
N LEU A 423 9.46 8.74 15.72
CA LEU A 423 8.22 9.02 16.41
C LEU A 423 8.41 9.05 17.92
N ALA A 424 7.47 9.70 18.56
CA ALA A 424 7.30 9.66 19.99
C ALA A 424 7.06 8.22 20.46
N ASP A 425 7.78 7.83 21.51
CA ASP A 425 7.50 6.57 22.19
C ASP A 425 6.18 6.65 22.96
N CYS A 426 5.54 5.50 23.17
CA CYS A 426 4.39 5.40 24.05
C CYS A 426 4.80 5.86 25.47
N ALA A 427 4.17 6.91 25.96
CA ALA A 427 4.32 7.34 27.36
C ALA A 427 3.58 6.38 28.29
N LYS A 428 3.88 6.47 29.59
CA LYS A 428 3.19 5.63 30.61
C LYS A 428 1.80 6.19 30.95
N THR A 429 1.66 7.50 30.95
CA THR A 429 0.43 8.18 31.38
C THR A 429 -0.10 9.22 30.38
N GLY A 430 0.72 9.68 29.44
CA GLY A 430 0.42 10.77 28.51
C GLY A 430 0.51 12.17 29.12
N GLN A 431 1.04 12.31 30.35
CA GLN A 431 1.20 13.62 31.00
C GLN A 431 2.38 14.39 30.41
N VAL A 432 2.24 15.72 30.38
CA VAL A 432 3.30 16.63 29.94
C VAL A 432 4.47 16.56 30.92
N GLY A 433 5.70 16.45 30.38
CA GLY A 433 6.92 16.34 31.17
C GLY A 433 7.29 14.91 31.59
N GLU A 434 6.48 13.92 31.21
CA GLU A 434 6.84 12.52 31.34
C GLU A 434 8.08 12.21 30.50
N LYS A 435 9.07 11.53 31.11
CA LYS A 435 10.25 11.06 30.38
C LYS A 435 9.95 9.70 29.77
N SER A 436 10.35 9.49 28.53
CA SER A 436 10.30 8.19 27.88
C SER A 436 11.01 7.15 28.75
N GLY A 437 10.31 6.07 29.10
CA GLY A 437 10.84 5.06 30.01
C GLY A 437 11.90 4.21 29.31
N SER A 438 13.18 4.56 29.45
CA SER A 438 14.24 3.58 29.27
C SER A 438 14.14 2.55 30.40
N GLY A 439 13.88 1.29 30.05
CA GLY A 439 14.12 0.18 30.99
C GLY A 439 15.57 0.18 31.48
N GLU A 440 15.87 -0.55 32.55
CA GLU A 440 17.21 -0.77 33.04
C GLU A 440 18.10 -1.25 31.89
N GLY A 441 19.05 -0.43 31.43
CA GLY A 441 19.97 -0.72 30.32
C GLY A 441 20.52 0.54 29.66
N ASP A 442 21.04 0.40 28.47
CA ASP A 442 21.54 1.51 27.65
C ASP A 442 20.38 2.45 27.27
N ALA A 443 20.35 3.63 27.89
CA ALA A 443 19.28 4.62 27.73
C ALA A 443 19.27 5.31 26.34
N ARG A 444 20.16 4.91 25.43
CA ARG A 444 20.25 5.49 24.09
C ARG A 444 19.06 5.07 23.23
N ARG A 445 18.57 6.01 22.43
CA ARG A 445 17.48 5.78 21.49
C ARG A 445 17.91 4.86 20.34
N VAL A 446 17.03 3.96 19.94
CA VAL A 446 17.22 3.10 18.75
C VAL A 446 16.53 3.76 17.55
N VAL A 447 17.27 3.87 16.45
CA VAL A 447 16.78 4.27 15.13
C VAL A 447 17.12 3.20 14.11
N ASN A 448 16.37 3.16 13.01
CA ASN A 448 16.54 2.15 11.98
C ASN A 448 16.90 2.77 10.64
N MET A 449 17.83 2.13 9.93
CA MET A 449 17.98 2.28 8.49
C MET A 449 17.52 0.98 7.84
N ILE A 450 16.61 1.06 6.89
CA ILE A 450 15.85 -0.09 6.40
C ILE A 450 16.04 -0.22 4.89
N PRO A 451 17.13 -0.89 4.42
CA PRO A 451 17.29 -1.23 3.01
C PRO A 451 16.21 -2.22 2.57
N ALA A 452 15.61 -1.97 1.42
CA ALA A 452 14.62 -2.82 0.76
C ALA A 452 15.02 -3.11 -0.69
N VAL A 453 14.90 -4.36 -1.12
CA VAL A 453 15.18 -4.79 -2.51
C VAL A 453 14.05 -4.33 -3.42
N LEU A 454 14.33 -3.53 -4.45
CA LEU A 454 13.35 -2.99 -5.40
C LEU A 454 13.05 -3.93 -6.58
N HIS A 455 14.01 -4.73 -6.99
CA HIS A 455 13.87 -5.63 -8.14
C HIS A 455 13.98 -7.11 -7.71
N PRO A 456 13.05 -7.60 -6.86
CA PRO A 456 13.13 -8.97 -6.35
C PRO A 456 13.03 -9.98 -7.50
N LYS A 457 13.89 -11.00 -7.50
CA LYS A 457 13.86 -12.12 -8.45
C LYS A 457 13.05 -13.30 -7.91
N SER A 458 12.89 -13.40 -6.59
CA SER A 458 12.04 -14.40 -5.95
C SER A 458 10.60 -14.26 -6.39
N ARG A 459 9.94 -15.40 -6.67
CA ARG A 459 8.55 -15.44 -7.11
C ARG A 459 7.76 -16.46 -6.30
N GLY A 460 6.64 -15.99 -5.79
CA GLY A 460 5.68 -16.77 -5.06
C GLY A 460 4.41 -17.10 -5.86
N GLN A 461 3.44 -17.61 -5.16
CA GLN A 461 2.13 -17.95 -5.70
C GLN A 461 1.04 -17.88 -4.64
N LEU A 462 -0.19 -17.74 -5.10
CA LEU A 462 -1.40 -17.82 -4.29
C LEU A 462 -2.27 -18.97 -4.82
N LYS A 463 -2.88 -19.74 -3.89
CA LYS A 463 -3.81 -20.84 -4.19
C LYS A 463 -5.01 -20.78 -3.27
N LEU A 464 -6.13 -21.34 -3.67
CA LEU A 464 -7.25 -21.58 -2.76
C LEU A 464 -6.91 -22.71 -1.78
N LYS A 465 -7.34 -22.59 -0.52
CA LYS A 465 -7.34 -23.68 0.47
C LYS A 465 -8.59 -24.54 0.37
N SER A 466 -9.70 -23.94 -0.05
CA SER A 466 -11.01 -24.56 -0.21
C SER A 466 -11.86 -23.76 -1.19
N SER A 467 -13.07 -24.25 -1.48
CA SER A 467 -14.08 -23.52 -2.26
C SER A 467 -14.87 -22.49 -1.42
N ASP A 468 -14.60 -22.37 -0.12
CA ASP A 468 -15.22 -21.36 0.73
C ASP A 468 -14.69 -19.96 0.38
N PRO A 469 -15.55 -19.03 -0.10
CA PRO A 469 -15.13 -17.71 -0.53
C PRO A 469 -14.70 -16.79 0.62
N LEU A 470 -15.02 -17.13 1.86
CA LEU A 470 -14.64 -16.35 3.04
C LEU A 470 -13.34 -16.86 3.68
N ALA A 471 -12.85 -18.02 3.27
CA ALA A 471 -11.57 -18.54 3.74
C ALA A 471 -10.38 -17.80 3.12
N HIS A 472 -9.35 -17.52 3.94
CA HIS A 472 -8.11 -16.93 3.42
C HIS A 472 -7.40 -17.91 2.46
N PRO A 473 -6.80 -17.41 1.37
CA PRO A 473 -6.04 -18.25 0.45
C PRO A 473 -4.73 -18.72 1.07
N ALA A 474 -4.12 -19.75 0.49
CA ALA A 474 -2.75 -20.15 0.78
C ALA A 474 -1.78 -19.22 0.03
N ILE A 475 -0.93 -18.52 0.76
CA ILE A 475 0.02 -17.54 0.24
C ILE A 475 1.43 -18.08 0.41
N TYR A 476 2.08 -18.47 -0.68
CA TYR A 476 3.47 -18.92 -0.73
C TYR A 476 4.31 -17.77 -1.27
N ALA A 477 4.84 -16.92 -0.40
CA ALA A 477 5.61 -15.74 -0.82
C ALA A 477 6.96 -16.12 -1.42
N ARG A 478 7.61 -17.16 -0.88
CA ARG A 478 8.93 -17.66 -1.30
C ARG A 478 9.99 -16.57 -1.32
N TYR A 479 9.95 -15.70 -0.31
CA TYR A 479 10.91 -14.61 -0.15
C TYR A 479 12.33 -15.14 -0.05
N LEU A 480 13.28 -14.40 -0.59
CA LEU A 480 14.72 -14.71 -0.53
C LEU A 480 15.08 -16.11 -1.09
N SER A 481 14.22 -16.69 -1.92
CA SER A 481 14.50 -17.95 -2.61
C SER A 481 15.52 -17.78 -3.73
N HIS A 482 15.67 -16.56 -4.29
CA HIS A 482 16.72 -16.23 -5.24
C HIS A 482 17.92 -15.61 -4.51
N PRO A 483 19.17 -16.10 -4.73
CA PRO A 483 20.34 -15.64 -3.99
C PRO A 483 20.68 -14.16 -4.23
N ASP A 484 20.37 -13.62 -5.41
CA ASP A 484 20.62 -12.21 -5.72
C ASP A 484 19.84 -11.27 -4.81
N ASP A 485 18.61 -11.62 -4.41
CA ASP A 485 17.79 -10.80 -3.50
C ASP A 485 18.49 -10.64 -2.15
N VAL A 486 19.11 -11.73 -1.66
CA VAL A 486 19.90 -11.70 -0.42
C VAL A 486 21.17 -10.88 -0.58
N ALA A 487 21.88 -11.07 -1.71
CA ALA A 487 23.14 -10.37 -1.98
C ALA A 487 22.93 -8.83 -2.06
N VAL A 488 21.88 -8.39 -2.74
CA VAL A 488 21.50 -6.97 -2.83
C VAL A 488 21.15 -6.42 -1.43
N LEU A 489 20.39 -7.18 -0.63
CA LEU A 489 19.99 -6.73 0.70
C LEU A 489 21.20 -6.63 1.66
N VAL A 490 22.14 -7.59 1.59
CA VAL A 490 23.40 -7.54 2.37
C VAL A 490 24.24 -6.32 1.95
N ASP A 491 24.28 -5.97 0.67
CA ASP A 491 24.96 -4.74 0.24
C ASP A 491 24.26 -3.49 0.76
N GLY A 492 22.93 -3.47 0.79
CA GLY A 492 22.12 -2.41 1.41
C GLY A 492 22.45 -2.22 2.89
N ILE A 493 22.62 -3.31 3.65
CA ILE A 493 23.05 -3.25 5.05
C ILE A 493 24.43 -2.57 5.17
N LYS A 494 25.37 -2.92 4.29
CA LYS A 494 26.72 -2.30 4.28
C LYS A 494 26.66 -0.81 3.91
N ILE A 495 25.73 -0.40 3.04
CA ILE A 495 25.49 1.02 2.73
C ILE A 495 24.96 1.73 3.99
N ALA A 496 24.00 1.15 4.73
CA ALA A 496 23.50 1.71 5.98
C ALA A 496 24.60 1.89 7.02
N ILE A 497 25.48 0.89 7.17
CA ILE A 497 26.62 0.98 8.08
C ILE A 497 27.57 2.10 7.68
N ARG A 498 27.96 2.20 6.40
CA ARG A 498 28.80 3.32 5.92
C ARG A 498 28.13 4.69 6.14
N MET A 499 26.81 4.76 5.97
CA MET A 499 26.04 5.99 6.22
C MET A 499 26.15 6.43 7.67
N SER A 500 26.05 5.49 8.64
CA SER A 500 26.16 5.79 10.08
C SER A 500 27.53 6.35 10.47
N GLU A 501 28.57 6.06 9.69
CA GLU A 501 29.95 6.50 9.92
C GLU A 501 30.25 7.91 9.39
N THR A 502 29.33 8.54 8.69
CA THR A 502 29.50 9.91 8.17
C THR A 502 29.59 10.94 9.30
N PRO A 503 30.33 12.05 9.08
CA PRO A 503 30.41 13.14 10.07
C PRO A 503 29.03 13.66 10.52
N ALA A 504 28.07 13.74 9.61
CA ALA A 504 26.72 14.21 9.94
C ALA A 504 26.04 13.35 10.99
N LEU A 505 26.11 12.01 10.87
CA LEU A 505 25.44 11.09 11.80
C LEU A 505 26.27 10.77 13.04
N ARG A 506 27.61 10.81 12.95
CA ARG A 506 28.49 10.70 14.12
C ARG A 506 28.25 11.80 15.16
N LYS A 507 27.78 13.00 14.77
CA LYS A 507 27.38 14.05 15.70
C LYS A 507 26.25 13.64 16.64
N TYR A 508 25.41 12.69 16.22
CA TYR A 508 24.35 12.09 17.04
C TYR A 508 24.84 10.91 17.87
N GLY A 509 26.15 10.59 17.81
CA GLY A 509 26.71 9.39 18.44
C GLY A 509 26.13 8.11 17.86
N MET A 510 25.82 8.11 16.56
CA MET A 510 25.22 6.96 15.90
C MET A 510 26.19 5.79 15.83
N GLU A 511 25.80 4.68 16.40
CA GLU A 511 26.58 3.44 16.48
C GLU A 511 25.69 2.25 16.10
N LEU A 512 26.25 1.32 15.30
CA LEU A 512 25.58 0.07 14.96
C LEU A 512 25.28 -0.73 16.23
N ASP A 513 24.02 -1.16 16.39
CA ASP A 513 23.66 -2.10 17.44
C ASP A 513 24.27 -3.49 17.13
N ARG A 514 25.19 -3.92 17.98
CA ARG A 514 25.91 -5.19 17.82
C ARG A 514 25.26 -6.35 18.55
N THR A 515 24.01 -6.21 18.99
CA THR A 515 23.27 -7.33 19.58
C THR A 515 23.10 -8.42 18.53
N PRO A 516 23.62 -9.64 18.74
CA PRO A 516 23.52 -10.70 17.75
C PRO A 516 22.07 -11.09 17.46
N THR A 517 21.76 -11.35 16.19
CA THR A 517 20.46 -11.92 15.80
C THR A 517 20.36 -13.35 16.32
N MET A 518 19.28 -13.64 17.05
CA MET A 518 19.02 -14.97 17.61
C MET A 518 19.08 -16.05 16.53
N GLY A 519 19.93 -17.06 16.76
CA GLY A 519 20.19 -18.17 15.85
C GLY A 519 21.21 -17.86 14.75
N CYS A 520 21.98 -16.76 14.88
CA CYS A 520 23.14 -16.43 14.06
C CYS A 520 24.39 -16.19 14.91
N GLU A 521 24.36 -16.56 16.20
CA GLU A 521 25.40 -16.26 17.20
C GLU A 521 26.73 -16.99 16.91
N ASP A 522 26.68 -18.13 16.22
CA ASP A 522 27.87 -18.92 15.85
C ASP A 522 28.66 -18.32 14.66
N LEU A 523 28.13 -17.26 14.04
CA LEU A 523 28.75 -16.57 12.92
C LEU A 523 29.47 -15.31 13.40
N GLU A 524 30.61 -14.99 12.79
CA GLU A 524 31.32 -13.73 13.07
C GLU A 524 30.41 -12.54 12.71
N PHE A 525 30.10 -11.71 13.73
CA PHE A 525 29.21 -10.55 13.56
C PHE A 525 29.75 -9.60 12.50
N GLY A 526 28.88 -9.26 11.54
CA GLY A 526 29.19 -8.29 10.49
C GLY A 526 29.78 -8.90 9.20
N CYS A 527 30.12 -10.18 9.18
CA CYS A 527 30.51 -10.86 7.93
C CYS A 527 29.26 -11.11 7.04
N ASP A 528 29.47 -11.41 5.77
CA ASP A 528 28.38 -11.62 4.81
C ASP A 528 27.48 -12.80 5.21
N ALA A 529 28.06 -13.89 5.73
CA ALA A 529 27.31 -15.04 6.20
C ALA A 529 26.42 -14.70 7.40
N TYR A 530 26.90 -13.83 8.31
CA TYR A 530 26.09 -13.33 9.43
C TYR A 530 24.89 -12.52 8.93
N TRP A 531 25.12 -11.58 8.01
CA TRP A 531 24.05 -10.75 7.48
C TRP A 531 23.03 -11.56 6.65
N GLU A 532 23.48 -12.55 5.89
CA GLU A 532 22.57 -13.49 5.22
C GLU A 532 21.69 -14.24 6.23
N CYS A 533 22.28 -14.78 7.31
CA CYS A 533 21.53 -15.42 8.39
C CYS A 533 20.50 -14.46 9.01
N ALA A 534 20.93 -13.24 9.37
CA ALA A 534 20.09 -12.23 10.01
C ALA A 534 18.91 -11.82 9.12
N VAL A 535 19.13 -11.59 7.83
CA VAL A 535 18.10 -11.24 6.84
C VAL A 535 17.05 -12.33 6.72
N ARG A 536 17.46 -13.61 6.65
CA ARG A 536 16.53 -14.74 6.54
C ARG A 536 15.68 -14.91 7.81
N ARG A 537 16.22 -14.60 8.96
CA ARG A 537 15.51 -14.68 10.25
C ARG A 537 14.54 -13.53 10.45
N ASN A 538 14.97 -12.31 10.21
CA ASN A 538 14.20 -11.09 10.48
C ASN A 538 13.79 -10.37 9.18
N THR A 539 13.23 -11.10 8.22
CA THR A 539 12.76 -10.55 6.96
C THR A 539 11.61 -9.59 7.19
N GLY A 540 11.67 -8.38 6.61
CA GLY A 540 10.62 -7.37 6.63
C GLY A 540 9.88 -7.30 5.29
N PRO A 541 8.65 -7.83 5.16
CA PRO A 541 7.83 -7.58 3.97
C PRO A 541 7.36 -6.13 3.91
N GLU A 542 7.61 -5.43 2.78
CA GLU A 542 7.24 -4.01 2.61
C GLU A 542 5.78 -3.79 2.20
N ASN A 543 5.00 -4.84 2.12
CA ASN A 543 3.57 -4.79 1.76
C ASN A 543 3.27 -4.20 0.38
N HIS A 544 4.19 -4.34 -0.56
CA HIS A 544 4.10 -3.94 -1.97
C HIS A 544 3.75 -5.11 -2.90
N GLN A 545 2.96 -6.08 -2.42
CA GLN A 545 2.61 -7.29 -3.18
C GLN A 545 2.01 -6.95 -4.53
N ALA A 546 2.51 -7.60 -5.58
CA ALA A 546 2.16 -7.33 -6.96
C ALA A 546 2.22 -8.60 -7.84
N GLY A 547 1.70 -8.52 -9.04
CA GLY A 547 1.98 -9.44 -10.13
C GLY A 547 1.18 -10.73 -10.18
N SER A 548 0.26 -10.99 -9.26
CA SER A 548 -0.52 -12.24 -9.17
C SER A 548 -1.60 -12.42 -10.24
N CYS A 549 -1.88 -11.39 -11.04
CA CYS A 549 -2.72 -11.40 -12.25
C CYS A 549 -2.02 -10.62 -13.38
N ARG A 550 -0.70 -10.86 -13.59
CA ARG A 550 0.14 -10.00 -14.41
C ARG A 550 -0.36 -9.81 -15.84
N MET A 551 -0.15 -8.61 -16.37
CA MET A 551 -0.41 -8.34 -17.78
C MET A 551 0.68 -8.95 -18.68
N GLY A 552 0.28 -9.30 -19.90
CA GLY A 552 1.16 -9.83 -20.92
C GLY A 552 0.40 -10.22 -22.19
N PRO A 553 1.12 -10.50 -23.28
CA PRO A 553 0.50 -10.89 -24.53
C PRO A 553 -0.15 -12.29 -24.44
N PRO A 554 -1.13 -12.60 -25.32
CA PRO A 554 -1.80 -13.92 -25.34
C PRO A 554 -0.85 -15.11 -25.57
N SER A 555 0.33 -14.87 -26.12
CA SER A 555 1.38 -15.87 -26.33
C SER A 555 2.13 -16.25 -25.06
N ASP A 556 1.99 -15.48 -23.99
CA ASP A 556 2.61 -15.75 -22.70
C ASP A 556 1.64 -16.54 -21.80
N PRO A 557 1.88 -17.84 -21.52
CA PRO A 557 0.98 -18.67 -20.72
C PRO A 557 0.89 -18.21 -19.25
N GLY A 558 1.81 -17.38 -18.79
CA GLY A 558 1.77 -16.80 -17.45
C GLY A 558 1.03 -15.47 -17.38
N ALA A 559 0.56 -14.91 -18.50
CA ALA A 559 -0.24 -13.69 -18.51
C ALA A 559 -1.70 -13.99 -18.13
N VAL A 560 -2.29 -13.11 -17.33
CA VAL A 560 -3.69 -13.19 -16.89
C VAL A 560 -4.56 -12.17 -17.62
N VAL A 561 -4.02 -10.98 -17.82
CA VAL A 561 -4.72 -9.90 -18.54
C VAL A 561 -3.87 -9.39 -19.71
N ASP A 562 -4.54 -8.82 -20.70
CA ASP A 562 -3.88 -8.15 -21.83
C ASP A 562 -3.45 -6.72 -21.46
N ALA A 563 -2.87 -6.00 -22.43
CA ALA A 563 -2.45 -4.61 -22.25
C ALA A 563 -3.60 -3.62 -22.00
N GLU A 564 -4.85 -4.01 -22.25
CA GLU A 564 -6.05 -3.25 -21.85
C GLU A 564 -6.63 -3.74 -20.51
N LEU A 565 -5.91 -4.59 -19.78
CA LEU A 565 -6.28 -5.19 -18.50
C LEU A 565 -7.51 -6.12 -18.57
N ARG A 566 -7.88 -6.62 -19.74
CA ARG A 566 -8.96 -7.59 -19.93
C ARG A 566 -8.46 -8.98 -19.61
N VAL A 567 -9.23 -9.75 -18.87
CA VAL A 567 -8.89 -11.16 -18.57
C VAL A 567 -8.88 -11.98 -19.85
N HIS A 568 -7.77 -12.66 -20.12
CA HIS A 568 -7.65 -13.50 -21.32
C HIS A 568 -8.76 -14.57 -21.38
N GLY A 569 -9.43 -14.67 -22.51
CA GLY A 569 -10.47 -15.67 -22.77
C GLY A 569 -11.82 -15.42 -22.07
N ILE A 570 -11.99 -14.34 -21.33
CA ILE A 570 -13.27 -13.96 -20.69
C ILE A 570 -13.62 -12.53 -21.08
N ASP A 571 -14.71 -12.37 -21.82
CA ASP A 571 -15.21 -11.02 -22.20
C ASP A 571 -15.87 -10.33 -21.00
N ARG A 572 -15.90 -8.99 -21.01
CA ARG A 572 -16.52 -8.12 -20.00
C ARG A 572 -15.95 -8.28 -18.57
N LEU A 573 -14.71 -8.73 -18.47
CA LEU A 573 -14.00 -8.87 -17.19
C LEU A 573 -12.61 -8.24 -17.29
N ARG A 574 -12.31 -7.35 -16.36
CA ARG A 574 -10.97 -6.75 -16.18
C ARG A 574 -10.46 -6.95 -14.77
N VAL A 575 -9.13 -6.91 -14.62
CA VAL A 575 -8.46 -6.75 -13.33
C VAL A 575 -7.72 -5.42 -13.35
N VAL A 576 -7.95 -4.58 -12.34
CA VAL A 576 -7.36 -3.23 -12.26
C VAL A 576 -6.86 -2.98 -10.85
N ASP A 577 -5.63 -3.37 -10.54
CA ASP A 577 -4.92 -3.13 -9.28
C ASP A 577 -3.45 -3.56 -9.39
N ALA A 578 -2.71 -3.65 -8.27
CA ALA A 578 -1.30 -4.05 -8.25
C ALA A 578 -1.06 -5.48 -8.79
N SER A 579 -2.07 -6.35 -8.82
CA SER A 579 -1.91 -7.73 -9.31
C SER A 579 -1.54 -7.80 -10.79
N VAL A 580 -1.83 -6.74 -11.56
CA VAL A 580 -1.55 -6.73 -13.01
C VAL A 580 -0.12 -6.36 -13.37
N MET A 581 0.68 -5.84 -12.43
CA MET A 581 2.07 -5.46 -12.67
C MET A 581 2.90 -6.68 -13.09
N PRO A 582 3.59 -6.67 -14.24
CA PRO A 582 4.49 -7.77 -14.63
C PRO A 582 5.70 -7.90 -13.68
N ALA A 583 6.23 -6.74 -13.27
CA ALA A 583 7.23 -6.55 -12.24
C ALA A 583 6.78 -5.38 -11.34
N VAL A 584 7.06 -5.45 -10.05
CA VAL A 584 6.78 -4.35 -9.11
C VAL A 584 7.66 -3.14 -9.46
N THR A 585 7.13 -1.94 -9.28
CA THR A 585 7.83 -0.68 -9.56
C THR A 585 8.89 -0.37 -8.49
N SER A 586 9.91 0.41 -8.85
CA SER A 586 11.02 0.81 -7.98
C SER A 586 10.57 1.83 -6.93
N GLY A 587 9.78 1.39 -5.95
CA GLY A 587 9.25 2.21 -4.86
C GLY A 587 7.89 1.74 -4.36
N ASN A 588 7.27 2.58 -3.52
CA ASN A 588 5.96 2.31 -2.94
C ASN A 588 4.87 2.23 -4.02
N THR A 589 3.99 1.25 -3.95
CA THR A 589 3.12 0.87 -5.07
C THR A 589 1.81 1.66 -5.18
N ASN A 590 1.48 2.57 -4.24
CA ASN A 590 0.19 3.25 -4.26
C ASN A 590 0.01 4.18 -5.47
N ALA A 591 1.00 5.05 -5.76
CA ALA A 591 0.94 5.95 -6.91
C ALA A 591 0.87 5.19 -8.24
N PRO A 592 1.67 4.13 -8.49
CA PRO A 592 1.50 3.27 -9.66
C PRO A 592 0.11 2.63 -9.79
N VAL A 593 -0.51 2.22 -8.66
CA VAL A 593 -1.87 1.67 -8.69
C VAL A 593 -2.91 2.73 -9.06
N VAL A 594 -2.76 3.97 -8.59
CA VAL A 594 -3.62 5.09 -9.02
C VAL A 594 -3.45 5.32 -10.52
N MET A 595 -2.21 5.34 -11.03
CA MET A 595 -1.92 5.51 -12.46
C MET A 595 -2.55 4.39 -13.30
N ILE A 596 -2.42 3.12 -12.88
CA ILE A 596 -3.04 1.98 -13.56
C ILE A 596 -4.57 2.17 -13.64
N ALA A 597 -5.19 2.59 -12.55
CA ALA A 597 -6.63 2.78 -12.47
C ALA A 597 -7.13 3.97 -13.31
N GLU A 598 -6.38 5.08 -13.36
CA GLU A 598 -6.66 6.22 -14.23
C GLU A 598 -6.62 5.81 -15.70
N LYS A 599 -5.56 5.11 -16.10
CA LYS A 599 -5.38 4.61 -17.47
C LYS A 599 -6.47 3.60 -17.84
N ALA A 600 -6.76 2.64 -16.96
CA ALA A 600 -7.82 1.65 -17.17
C ALA A 600 -9.19 2.33 -17.36
N SER A 601 -9.47 3.36 -16.57
CA SER A 601 -10.73 4.11 -16.68
C SER A 601 -10.89 4.77 -18.05
N ASP A 602 -9.83 5.34 -18.60
CA ASP A 602 -9.87 5.95 -19.96
C ASP A 602 -10.00 4.85 -21.04
N MET A 603 -9.34 3.69 -20.90
CA MET A 603 -9.53 2.55 -21.80
C MET A 603 -10.98 2.02 -21.78
N ILE A 604 -11.59 1.93 -20.59
CA ILE A 604 -13.00 1.52 -20.45
C ILE A 604 -13.93 2.54 -21.10
N LYS A 605 -13.70 3.84 -20.85
CA LYS A 605 -14.48 4.91 -21.48
C LYS A 605 -14.35 4.89 -23.01
N ALA A 606 -13.15 4.73 -23.53
CA ALA A 606 -12.92 4.64 -24.98
C ALA A 606 -13.67 3.45 -25.62
N ARG A 607 -13.77 2.32 -24.90
CA ARG A 607 -14.53 1.15 -25.39
C ARG A 607 -16.04 1.35 -25.41
N TRP A 608 -16.61 2.06 -24.45
CA TRP A 608 -18.05 2.08 -24.21
C TRP A 608 -18.74 3.42 -24.47
N VAL A 609 -18.05 4.56 -24.51
CA VAL A 609 -18.61 5.85 -24.90
C VAL A 609 -19.03 5.80 -26.36
N GLY A 610 -20.27 6.21 -26.65
CA GLY A 610 -20.84 6.20 -28.01
C GLY A 610 -21.41 4.86 -28.48
N ARG A 611 -21.30 3.78 -27.74
CA ARG A 611 -22.05 2.53 -27.99
C ARG A 611 -23.44 2.65 -27.36
N LYS A 612 -24.51 2.55 -28.19
CA LYS A 612 -25.88 2.46 -27.68
C LYS A 612 -26.03 1.23 -26.81
N PRO A 613 -26.83 1.28 -25.70
CA PRO A 613 -27.16 0.07 -24.93
C PRO A 613 -27.71 -0.99 -25.89
N TRP A 614 -27.32 -2.23 -25.73
CA TRP A 614 -27.82 -3.34 -26.51
C TRP A 614 -29.36 -3.36 -26.38
N SER A 615 -30.10 -3.12 -27.49
CA SER A 615 -31.50 -3.50 -27.55
C SER A 615 -31.59 -5.01 -27.32
N LYS A 616 -32.51 -5.42 -26.42
CA LYS A 616 -32.78 -6.82 -26.07
C LYS A 616 -33.12 -7.65 -27.29
#